data_d57712ca30ed532025410ff0d02c0f14
#
_entry.id   d57712ca30ed532025410ff0d02c0f14
#
_cell.length_a   1.000
_cell.length_b   1.000
_cell.length_c   1.000
_cell.angle_alpha   90.00
_cell.angle_beta   90.00
_cell.angle_gamma   90.00
#
_symmetry.space_group_name_H-M   'P 1'
#
loop_
_entity.id
_entity.type
_entity.pdbx_description
1 polymer ?
#
loop_
_entity_poly.entity_id
_entity_poly.type
_entity_poly.pdbx_seq_one_letter_code
_entity_poly.pdbx_strand_id
1 'polypeptide(L)'
;MTMSMSTTAQANGTSGYAPAAVAGALTEARPLAPGFTVVIPALNEEDGVAAVVRQMREIMDGTGQPYEVIVVDDGSSDATAERAREAGATVLRHPQNAGYGAGLKTGIVCAQFDRIVIADADGTYPIERIPDLIAESDRFDMVVGARTGKYYRESMFKEPARLGLGKLCEWVTGTRIPDVNSGLRVFRTALARQYFHVISQGFSFTTTITLAALSNGYFVKYVPIEYHKRVGKSKVKLSRDIPRTTQIILQAIAYYNPIKLFLSFALACLALAIVCWVLYGLFGWGPVGVAAALWSVSVVHFIALGLLADLIRVRYVPRAPTLTSQGVPRDD
;
A
#
# COMPACT_ATOMS: atom_id res chain seq x y z
N MET A 1 -56.11 -13.23 11.55
CA MET A 1 -55.26 -13.28 12.77
C MET A 1 -53.97 -13.96 12.38
N THR A 2 -53.06 -13.18 11.80
CA THR A 2 -51.79 -13.63 11.24
C THR A 2 -50.67 -12.97 12.03
N MET A 3 -49.98 -13.75 12.84
CA MET A 3 -48.81 -13.34 13.65
C MET A 3 -47.58 -13.18 12.76
N SER A 4 -47.08 -11.98 12.69
CA SER A 4 -45.77 -11.63 12.12
C SER A 4 -44.67 -11.98 13.17
N MET A 5 -43.83 -12.94 12.86
CA MET A 5 -42.57 -13.21 13.61
C MET A 5 -41.46 -12.33 13.02
N SER A 6 -41.04 -11.33 13.78
CA SER A 6 -39.85 -10.55 13.51
C SER A 6 -38.62 -11.33 14.00
N THR A 7 -37.80 -11.80 13.06
CA THR A 7 -36.50 -12.41 13.37
C THR A 7 -35.44 -11.31 13.42
N THR A 8 -35.01 -10.92 14.61
CA THR A 8 -33.82 -10.09 14.86
C THR A 8 -32.56 -10.93 14.70
N ALA A 9 -31.90 -10.80 13.56
CA ALA A 9 -30.55 -11.35 13.39
C ALA A 9 -29.54 -10.37 13.98
N GLN A 10 -28.95 -10.74 15.11
CA GLN A 10 -27.74 -10.11 15.63
C GLN A 10 -26.57 -10.43 14.71
N ALA A 11 -26.11 -9.43 13.93
CA ALA A 11 -24.86 -9.49 13.19
C ALA A 11 -23.71 -9.14 14.12
N ASN A 12 -22.91 -10.14 14.50
CA ASN A 12 -21.63 -9.96 15.18
C ASN A 12 -20.63 -9.31 14.22
N GLY A 13 -20.06 -8.17 14.67
CA GLY A 13 -19.26 -7.26 13.88
C GLY A 13 -17.87 -7.76 13.53
N THR A 14 -17.61 -7.70 12.24
CA THR A 14 -16.32 -7.32 11.66
C THR A 14 -16.62 -6.23 10.63
N SER A 15 -16.84 -5.02 11.14
CA SER A 15 -17.18 -3.85 10.35
C SER A 15 -15.94 -3.33 9.61
N GLY A 16 -15.79 -3.71 8.36
CA GLY A 16 -15.04 -2.94 7.38
C GLY A 16 -15.90 -1.70 6.97
N TYR A 17 -15.75 -0.61 7.70
CA TYR A 17 -16.49 0.62 7.43
C TYR A 17 -15.89 1.30 6.19
N ALA A 18 -16.40 0.98 5.01
CA ALA A 18 -16.33 1.90 3.88
C ALA A 18 -17.52 2.85 4.01
N PRO A 19 -17.36 4.19 4.07
CA PRO A 19 -18.48 5.09 4.07
C PRO A 19 -19.38 4.79 2.86
N ALA A 20 -20.70 4.80 3.03
CA ALA A 20 -21.65 4.53 1.93
C ALA A 20 -21.42 5.45 0.71
N ALA A 21 -20.88 6.66 0.93
CA ALA A 21 -20.42 7.58 -0.11
C ALA A 21 -19.27 7.00 -0.96
N VAL A 22 -18.37 6.18 -0.38
CA VAL A 22 -17.26 5.53 -1.11
C VAL A 22 -17.80 4.37 -1.97
N ALA A 23 -18.76 3.62 -1.50
CA ALA A 23 -19.38 2.53 -2.25
C ALA A 23 -20.21 3.05 -3.45
N GLY A 24 -20.95 4.16 -3.29
CA GLY A 24 -21.70 4.81 -4.36
C GLY A 24 -20.83 5.45 -5.44
N ALA A 25 -19.72 6.09 -5.04
CA ALA A 25 -18.79 6.75 -5.98
C ALA A 25 -17.97 5.77 -6.85
N LEU A 26 -17.83 4.51 -6.43
CA LEU A 26 -17.18 3.47 -7.24
C LEU A 26 -18.10 2.91 -8.34
N THR A 27 -19.42 3.14 -8.23
CA THR A 27 -20.41 2.60 -9.19
C THR A 27 -20.64 3.52 -10.39
N GLU A 28 -20.36 4.82 -10.24
CA GLU A 28 -20.40 5.78 -11.35
C GLU A 28 -18.97 6.25 -11.66
N ALA A 29 -18.30 5.55 -12.57
CA ALA A 29 -16.98 5.95 -13.07
C ALA A 29 -17.10 7.26 -13.88
N ARG A 30 -17.09 8.41 -13.17
CA ARG A 30 -16.95 9.72 -13.82
C ARG A 30 -15.62 9.73 -14.59
N PRO A 31 -15.59 10.11 -15.87
CA PRO A 31 -14.34 10.26 -16.59
C PRO A 31 -13.44 11.25 -15.85
N LEU A 32 -12.20 10.82 -15.59
CA LEU A 32 -11.18 11.67 -14.94
C LEU A 32 -10.60 12.62 -15.98
N ALA A 33 -10.45 13.88 -15.63
CA ALA A 33 -9.78 14.86 -16.47
C ALA A 33 -8.25 14.68 -16.39
N PRO A 34 -7.49 15.02 -17.43
CA PRO A 34 -6.03 15.10 -17.33
C PRO A 34 -5.61 16.13 -16.27
N GLY A 35 -4.67 15.74 -15.40
CA GLY A 35 -4.18 16.60 -14.32
C GLY A 35 -3.89 15.85 -13.04
N PHE A 36 -3.78 16.57 -11.92
CA PHE A 36 -3.29 16.03 -10.67
C PHE A 36 -4.22 16.32 -9.50
N THR A 37 -4.62 15.27 -8.76
CA THR A 37 -5.23 15.42 -7.44
C THR A 37 -4.17 15.17 -6.38
N VAL A 38 -3.83 16.20 -5.62
CA VAL A 38 -2.96 16.07 -4.45
C VAL A 38 -3.80 15.62 -3.27
N VAL A 39 -3.44 14.50 -2.65
CA VAL A 39 -4.13 13.94 -1.47
C VAL A 39 -3.20 13.97 -0.27
N ILE A 40 -3.57 14.72 0.76
CA ILE A 40 -2.82 14.91 1.99
C ILE A 40 -3.65 14.37 3.16
N PRO A 41 -3.35 13.17 3.68
CA PRO A 41 -4.00 12.67 4.89
C PRO A 41 -3.45 13.41 6.11
N ALA A 42 -4.34 13.87 7.00
CA ALA A 42 -3.98 14.62 8.19
C ALA A 42 -4.73 14.09 9.42
N LEU A 43 -4.05 14.05 10.56
CA LEU A 43 -4.63 13.74 11.88
C LEU A 43 -3.87 14.51 12.95
N ASN A 44 -4.50 15.51 13.56
CA ASN A 44 -3.88 16.40 14.56
C ASN A 44 -2.55 16.98 14.04
N GLU A 45 -2.62 17.72 12.95
CA GLU A 45 -1.49 18.37 12.27
C GLU A 45 -1.74 19.88 12.10
N GLU A 46 -2.44 20.51 13.07
CA GLU A 46 -2.78 21.93 12.99
C GLU A 46 -1.58 22.85 12.80
N ASP A 47 -0.41 22.50 13.34
CA ASP A 47 0.81 23.32 13.23
C ASP A 47 1.45 23.28 11.86
N GLY A 48 1.30 22.17 11.10
CA GLY A 48 2.00 21.94 9.83
C GLY A 48 1.12 22.02 8.59
N VAL A 49 -0.14 21.61 8.66
CA VAL A 49 -1.00 21.38 7.51
C VAL A 49 -1.14 22.60 6.60
N ALA A 50 -1.31 23.80 7.17
CA ALA A 50 -1.49 25.03 6.41
C ALA A 50 -0.23 25.41 5.61
N ALA A 51 0.95 25.21 6.18
CA ALA A 51 2.23 25.47 5.51
C ALA A 51 2.42 24.49 4.33
N VAL A 52 2.17 23.20 4.57
CA VAL A 52 2.27 22.16 3.52
C VAL A 52 1.29 22.42 2.38
N VAL A 53 0.03 22.79 2.67
CA VAL A 53 -0.97 23.10 1.63
C VAL A 53 -0.55 24.31 0.80
N ARG A 54 -0.10 25.42 1.42
CA ARG A 54 0.33 26.61 0.68
C ARG A 54 1.53 26.34 -0.21
N GLN A 55 2.56 25.69 0.34
CA GLN A 55 3.75 25.32 -0.41
C GLN A 55 3.42 24.35 -1.56
N MET A 56 2.51 23.38 -1.32
CA MET A 56 2.04 22.46 -2.34
C MET A 56 1.36 23.21 -3.50
N ARG A 57 0.49 24.17 -3.19
CA ARG A 57 -0.18 24.99 -4.22
C ARG A 57 0.82 25.80 -5.02
N GLU A 58 1.76 26.46 -4.37
CA GLU A 58 2.81 27.23 -5.03
C GLU A 58 3.61 26.38 -6.04
N ILE A 59 3.99 25.14 -5.62
CA ILE A 59 4.70 24.21 -6.47
C ILE A 59 3.83 23.76 -7.64
N MET A 60 2.58 23.40 -7.38
CA MET A 60 1.66 22.92 -8.43
C MET A 60 1.30 24.04 -9.42
N ASP A 61 1.11 25.28 -8.95
CA ASP A 61 0.92 26.45 -9.82
C ASP A 61 2.12 26.62 -10.77
N GLY A 62 3.35 26.40 -10.27
CA GLY A 62 4.57 26.44 -11.06
C GLY A 62 4.68 25.36 -12.14
N THR A 63 3.92 24.26 -12.04
CA THR A 63 3.90 23.20 -13.07
C THR A 63 3.06 23.55 -14.30
N GLY A 64 2.14 24.51 -14.18
CA GLY A 64 1.18 24.85 -15.23
C GLY A 64 0.16 23.75 -15.55
N GLN A 65 0.12 22.67 -14.78
CA GLN A 65 -0.82 21.56 -14.96
C GLN A 65 -2.12 21.80 -14.17
N PRO A 66 -3.29 21.36 -14.66
CA PRO A 66 -4.51 21.38 -13.87
C PRO A 66 -4.36 20.54 -12.60
N TYR A 67 -4.77 21.07 -11.45
CA TYR A 67 -4.69 20.36 -10.20
C TYR A 67 -5.78 20.74 -9.19
N GLU A 68 -5.95 19.90 -8.17
CA GLU A 68 -6.69 20.18 -6.95
C GLU A 68 -5.89 19.67 -5.73
N VAL A 69 -6.14 20.28 -4.57
CA VAL A 69 -5.56 19.82 -3.29
C VAL A 69 -6.69 19.38 -2.38
N ILE A 70 -6.68 18.11 -2.00
CA ILE A 70 -7.62 17.50 -1.06
C ILE A 70 -6.87 17.14 0.22
N VAL A 71 -7.26 17.74 1.34
CA VAL A 71 -6.83 17.31 2.67
C VAL A 71 -7.91 16.40 3.25
N VAL A 72 -7.52 15.21 3.67
CA VAL A 72 -8.44 14.28 4.37
C VAL A 72 -8.11 14.31 5.86
N ASP A 73 -8.97 15.01 6.61
CA ASP A 73 -8.90 15.05 8.08
C ASP A 73 -9.49 13.78 8.66
N ASP A 74 -8.63 12.92 9.21
CA ASP A 74 -8.99 11.60 9.72
C ASP A 74 -9.53 11.66 11.18
N GLY A 75 -10.43 12.61 11.44
CA GLY A 75 -11.08 12.79 12.74
C GLY A 75 -10.20 13.52 13.76
N SER A 76 -9.52 14.59 13.35
CA SER A 76 -8.73 15.44 14.24
C SER A 76 -9.56 16.08 15.33
N SER A 77 -8.97 16.25 16.50
CA SER A 77 -9.54 16.95 17.65
C SER A 77 -9.05 18.40 17.80
N ASP A 78 -8.13 18.82 16.92
CA ASP A 78 -7.55 20.16 16.85
C ASP A 78 -8.08 20.97 15.65
N ALA A 79 -7.48 22.11 15.35
CA ALA A 79 -7.86 23.00 14.26
C ALA A 79 -7.32 22.56 12.87
N THR A 80 -6.94 21.30 12.68
CA THR A 80 -6.36 20.80 11.40
C THR A 80 -7.25 21.10 10.21
N ALA A 81 -8.56 20.76 10.29
CA ALA A 81 -9.49 20.92 9.17
C ALA A 81 -9.70 22.40 8.80
N GLU A 82 -9.84 23.26 9.78
CA GLU A 82 -10.03 24.71 9.63
C GLU A 82 -8.81 25.34 8.97
N ARG A 83 -7.61 25.05 9.46
CA ARG A 83 -6.35 25.58 8.92
C ARG A 83 -6.05 25.10 7.49
N ALA A 84 -6.44 23.84 7.16
CA ALA A 84 -6.33 23.34 5.81
C ALA A 84 -7.25 24.07 4.82
N ARG A 85 -8.53 24.38 5.23
CA ARG A 85 -9.46 25.17 4.40
C ARG A 85 -8.96 26.60 4.18
N GLU A 86 -8.50 27.25 5.24
CA GLU A 86 -7.93 28.61 5.15
C GLU A 86 -6.71 28.68 4.24
N ALA A 87 -5.94 27.59 4.14
CA ALA A 87 -4.82 27.47 3.20
C ALA A 87 -5.26 27.19 1.76
N GLY A 88 -6.56 26.97 1.50
CA GLY A 88 -7.15 26.80 0.18
C GLY A 88 -7.24 25.35 -0.29
N ALA A 89 -7.27 24.37 0.63
CA ALA A 89 -7.54 22.98 0.29
C ALA A 89 -9.03 22.65 0.37
N THR A 90 -9.47 21.70 -0.46
CA THR A 90 -10.75 21.00 -0.23
C THR A 90 -10.56 20.02 0.93
N VAL A 91 -11.40 20.15 1.97
CA VAL A 91 -11.26 19.30 3.16
C VAL A 91 -12.38 18.28 3.24
N LEU A 92 -12.01 17.01 3.26
CA LEU A 92 -12.89 15.88 3.56
C LEU A 92 -12.63 15.44 5.00
N ARG A 93 -13.67 15.29 5.82
CA ARG A 93 -13.51 14.94 7.22
C ARG A 93 -14.15 13.60 7.56
N HIS A 94 -13.39 12.71 8.20
CA HIS A 94 -13.92 11.49 8.78
C HIS A 94 -14.55 11.77 10.16
N PRO A 95 -15.63 11.06 10.54
CA PRO A 95 -16.26 11.24 11.85
C PRO A 95 -15.36 10.75 13.00
N GLN A 96 -14.43 9.87 12.71
CA GLN A 96 -13.44 9.30 13.63
C GLN A 96 -12.23 8.79 12.88
N ASN A 97 -11.12 8.51 13.58
CA ASN A 97 -9.92 7.96 12.99
C ASN A 97 -10.17 6.60 12.32
N ALA A 98 -10.04 6.56 11.01
CA ALA A 98 -10.18 5.38 10.17
C ALA A 98 -8.81 4.81 9.70
N GLY A 99 -7.76 5.60 9.82
CA GLY A 99 -6.37 5.26 9.49
C GLY A 99 -5.84 5.92 8.22
N TYR A 100 -4.53 6.03 8.15
CA TYR A 100 -3.78 6.70 7.07
C TYR A 100 -4.23 6.28 5.66
N GLY A 101 -4.29 4.97 5.41
CA GLY A 101 -4.70 4.44 4.11
C GLY A 101 -6.19 4.65 3.81
N ALA A 102 -7.04 4.70 4.84
CA ALA A 102 -8.45 5.04 4.66
C ALA A 102 -8.59 6.50 4.21
N GLY A 103 -7.84 7.43 4.83
CA GLY A 103 -7.76 8.82 4.40
C GLY A 103 -7.34 8.95 2.94
N LEU A 104 -6.26 8.27 2.55
CA LEU A 104 -5.82 8.26 1.16
C LEU A 104 -6.89 7.72 0.21
N LYS A 105 -7.55 6.61 0.55
CA LYS A 105 -8.62 6.04 -0.28
C LYS A 105 -9.78 7.02 -0.45
N THR A 106 -10.19 7.72 0.62
CA THR A 106 -11.25 8.73 0.56
C THR A 106 -10.88 9.86 -0.40
N GLY A 107 -9.65 10.40 -0.32
CA GLY A 107 -9.19 11.41 -1.26
C GLY A 107 -9.13 10.91 -2.70
N ILE A 108 -8.64 9.68 -2.94
CA ILE A 108 -8.55 9.07 -4.27
C ILE A 108 -9.93 8.80 -4.88
N VAL A 109 -10.95 8.46 -4.07
CA VAL A 109 -12.33 8.30 -4.56
C VAL A 109 -12.89 9.64 -5.04
N CYS A 110 -12.64 10.71 -4.30
CA CYS A 110 -13.12 12.05 -4.63
C CYS A 110 -12.29 12.76 -5.71
N ALA A 111 -11.18 12.16 -6.14
CA ALA A 111 -10.29 12.74 -7.15
C ALA A 111 -11.00 13.02 -8.47
N GLN A 112 -10.76 14.22 -9.03
CA GLN A 112 -11.27 14.67 -10.33
C GLN A 112 -10.27 14.40 -11.47
N PHE A 113 -8.99 14.22 -11.14
CA PHE A 113 -7.92 14.06 -12.13
C PHE A 113 -7.40 12.63 -12.22
N ASP A 114 -6.81 12.31 -13.35
CA ASP A 114 -6.33 10.96 -13.71
C ASP A 114 -5.02 10.56 -13.00
N ARG A 115 -4.37 11.50 -12.30
CA ARG A 115 -3.15 11.28 -11.52
C ARG A 115 -3.31 11.74 -10.09
N ILE A 116 -2.78 10.95 -9.17
CA ILE A 116 -2.74 11.24 -7.74
C ILE A 116 -1.31 11.60 -7.35
N VAL A 117 -1.16 12.68 -6.60
CA VAL A 117 0.05 12.98 -5.82
C VAL A 117 -0.29 12.76 -4.35
N ILE A 118 0.48 11.93 -3.64
CA ILE A 118 0.35 11.83 -2.19
C ILE A 118 1.56 12.43 -1.49
N ALA A 119 1.31 13.14 -0.41
CA ALA A 119 2.32 13.70 0.48
C ALA A 119 1.79 13.73 1.92
N ASP A 120 2.70 13.64 2.91
CA ASP A 120 2.32 13.72 4.32
C ASP A 120 2.20 15.19 4.79
N ALA A 121 1.33 15.44 5.77
CA ALA A 121 1.07 16.78 6.31
C ALA A 121 2.16 17.28 7.28
N ASP A 122 3.18 16.46 7.60
CA ASP A 122 4.18 16.71 8.66
C ASP A 122 5.46 17.42 8.16
N GLY A 123 5.53 17.80 6.89
CA GLY A 123 6.65 18.52 6.29
C GLY A 123 7.96 17.74 6.20
N THR A 124 7.95 16.41 6.36
CA THR A 124 9.16 15.58 6.28
C THR A 124 9.63 15.31 4.85
N TYR A 125 8.74 15.42 3.88
CA TYR A 125 9.07 15.23 2.48
C TYR A 125 9.46 16.54 1.79
N PRO A 126 10.50 16.51 0.94
CA PRO A 126 10.87 17.65 0.11
C PRO A 126 9.85 17.80 -1.02
N ILE A 127 8.74 18.50 -0.74
CA ILE A 127 7.64 18.66 -1.71
C ILE A 127 8.05 19.49 -2.94
N GLU A 128 9.12 20.26 -2.86
CA GLU A 128 9.79 20.94 -3.98
C GLU A 128 10.31 19.97 -5.06
N ARG A 129 10.41 18.67 -4.72
CA ARG A 129 10.81 17.60 -5.67
C ARG A 129 9.60 17.01 -6.45
N ILE A 130 8.38 17.45 -6.17
CA ILE A 130 7.18 16.97 -6.85
C ILE A 130 7.24 17.19 -8.38
N PRO A 131 7.72 18.33 -8.90
CA PRO A 131 7.85 18.51 -10.35
C PRO A 131 8.72 17.43 -11.02
N ASP A 132 9.77 16.93 -10.34
CA ASP A 132 10.60 15.86 -10.88
C ASP A 132 9.83 14.53 -10.96
N LEU A 133 8.95 14.26 -9.99
CA LEU A 133 8.11 13.06 -10.01
C LEU A 133 7.03 13.18 -11.09
N ILE A 134 6.45 14.39 -11.26
CA ILE A 134 5.45 14.68 -12.29
C ILE A 134 6.03 14.48 -13.68
N ALA A 135 7.25 14.99 -13.95
CA ALA A 135 7.91 14.86 -15.23
C ALA A 135 8.10 13.39 -15.68
N GLU A 136 8.29 12.47 -14.74
CA GLU A 136 8.42 11.05 -15.03
C GLU A 136 7.05 10.34 -15.11
N SER A 137 5.97 10.97 -14.64
CA SER A 137 4.67 10.32 -14.50
C SER A 137 3.96 10.02 -15.83
N ASP A 138 4.39 10.61 -16.94
CA ASP A 138 3.87 10.28 -18.28
C ASP A 138 4.40 8.96 -18.81
N ARG A 139 5.62 8.60 -18.40
CA ARG A 139 6.32 7.38 -18.84
C ARG A 139 6.08 6.20 -17.91
N PHE A 140 5.77 6.47 -16.64
CA PHE A 140 5.61 5.46 -15.60
C PHE A 140 4.21 5.50 -14.97
N ASP A 141 3.67 4.34 -14.60
CA ASP A 141 2.36 4.25 -13.96
C ASP A 141 2.40 4.71 -12.50
N MET A 142 3.56 4.60 -11.85
CA MET A 142 3.83 5.10 -10.51
C MET A 142 5.27 5.60 -10.41
N VAL A 143 5.44 6.81 -9.84
CA VAL A 143 6.73 7.40 -9.52
C VAL A 143 6.82 7.59 -8.01
N VAL A 144 7.87 7.07 -7.39
CA VAL A 144 8.07 7.06 -5.94
C VAL A 144 9.29 7.88 -5.58
N GLY A 145 9.12 8.87 -4.71
CA GLY A 145 10.24 9.59 -4.11
C GLY A 145 10.94 8.68 -3.09
N ALA A 146 12.04 8.03 -3.50
CA ALA A 146 12.79 7.12 -2.65
C ALA A 146 13.64 7.91 -1.64
N ARG A 147 13.36 7.74 -0.36
CA ARG A 147 14.03 8.48 0.71
C ARG A 147 15.50 8.09 0.82
N THR A 148 16.35 9.12 0.87
CA THR A 148 17.80 9.03 1.07
C THR A 148 18.22 9.97 2.20
N GLY A 149 19.52 9.96 2.55
CA GLY A 149 20.08 10.88 3.52
C GLY A 149 20.15 10.34 4.95
N LYS A 150 20.68 11.19 5.85
CA LYS A 150 21.02 10.84 7.24
C LYS A 150 19.77 10.55 8.07
N TYR A 151 18.75 11.37 7.96
CA TYR A 151 17.52 11.27 8.76
C TYR A 151 16.67 10.03 8.42
N TYR A 152 16.79 9.50 7.22
CA TYR A 152 16.17 8.23 6.85
C TYR A 152 16.81 7.03 7.55
N ARG A 153 18.10 7.10 7.89
CA ARG A 153 18.89 6.03 8.53
C ARG A 153 18.98 6.13 10.05
N GLU A 154 18.55 7.22 10.67
CA GLU A 154 18.74 7.49 12.12
C GLU A 154 18.06 6.50 13.07
N SER A 155 17.14 5.65 12.61
CA SER A 155 16.45 4.69 13.47
C SER A 155 17.08 3.30 13.40
N MET A 156 18.18 3.05 14.08
CA MET A 156 18.86 1.75 14.15
C MET A 156 17.95 0.58 14.55
N PHE A 157 16.95 0.83 15.42
CA PHE A 157 16.00 -0.22 15.83
C PHE A 157 14.93 -0.56 14.78
N LYS A 158 14.61 0.38 13.88
CA LYS A 158 13.60 0.19 12.80
C LYS A 158 14.24 -0.29 11.50
N GLU A 159 15.55 -0.15 11.36
CA GLU A 159 16.26 -0.47 10.13
C GLU A 159 16.22 -1.96 9.77
N PRO A 160 16.44 -2.93 10.69
CA PRO A 160 16.37 -4.35 10.37
C PRO A 160 14.96 -4.78 9.89
N ALA A 161 13.91 -4.29 10.56
CA ALA A 161 12.54 -4.59 10.15
C ALA A 161 12.19 -4.01 8.78
N ARG A 162 12.65 -2.79 8.48
CA ARG A 162 12.46 -2.13 7.19
C ARG A 162 13.23 -2.83 6.07
N LEU A 163 14.48 -3.23 6.32
CA LEU A 163 15.30 -3.98 5.37
C LEU A 163 14.70 -5.37 5.10
N GLY A 164 14.26 -6.08 6.15
CA GLY A 164 13.59 -7.36 6.02
C GLY A 164 12.31 -7.26 5.19
N LEU A 165 11.49 -6.23 5.44
CA LEU A 165 10.28 -5.96 4.66
C LEU A 165 10.63 -5.64 3.21
N GLY A 166 11.59 -4.77 2.95
CA GLY A 166 12.04 -4.43 1.59
C GLY A 166 12.49 -5.67 0.84
N LYS A 167 13.34 -6.50 1.45
CA LYS A 167 13.82 -7.76 0.86
C LYS A 167 12.70 -8.76 0.58
N LEU A 168 11.72 -8.85 1.47
CA LEU A 168 10.54 -9.68 1.26
C LEU A 168 9.72 -9.20 0.06
N CYS A 169 9.50 -7.90 -0.07
CA CYS A 169 8.80 -7.32 -1.21
C CYS A 169 9.59 -7.51 -2.52
N GLU A 170 10.92 -7.35 -2.51
CA GLU A 170 11.79 -7.63 -3.64
C GLU A 170 11.72 -9.10 -4.06
N TRP A 171 11.77 -10.01 -3.09
CA TRP A 171 11.66 -11.45 -3.36
C TRP A 171 10.32 -11.83 -4.01
N VAL A 172 9.21 -11.24 -3.54
CA VAL A 172 7.87 -11.51 -4.09
C VAL A 172 7.72 -10.98 -5.51
N THR A 173 8.13 -9.73 -5.74
CA THR A 173 7.95 -9.04 -7.02
C THR A 173 9.04 -9.39 -8.06
N GLY A 174 10.20 -9.87 -7.60
CA GLY A 174 11.39 -10.08 -8.45
C GLY A 174 12.05 -8.78 -8.91
N THR A 175 11.66 -7.63 -8.35
CA THR A 175 12.14 -6.30 -8.75
C THR A 175 12.78 -5.60 -7.56
N ARG A 176 13.89 -4.88 -7.78
CA ARG A 176 14.54 -4.07 -6.76
C ARG A 176 13.65 -2.92 -6.31
N ILE A 177 13.46 -2.79 -4.99
CA ILE A 177 12.60 -1.77 -4.36
C ILE A 177 13.43 -0.93 -3.39
N PRO A 178 13.93 0.23 -3.80
CA PRO A 178 14.77 1.09 -2.94
C PRO A 178 14.04 1.59 -1.68
N ASP A 179 12.76 1.94 -1.80
CA ASP A 179 11.94 2.38 -0.68
C ASP A 179 10.46 2.02 -0.89
N VAL A 180 10.01 1.00 -0.18
CA VAL A 180 8.63 0.49 -0.26
C VAL A 180 7.63 1.35 0.52
N ASN A 181 8.11 2.12 1.52
CA ASN A 181 7.28 2.83 2.48
C ASN A 181 7.26 4.36 2.30
N SER A 182 7.83 4.89 1.21
CA SER A 182 7.77 6.33 0.96
C SER A 182 6.33 6.81 0.79
N GLY A 183 5.98 7.93 1.43
CA GLY A 183 4.69 8.60 1.32
C GLY A 183 4.61 9.54 0.12
N LEU A 184 5.74 10.06 -0.40
CA LEU A 184 5.73 10.96 -1.55
C LEU A 184 5.70 10.15 -2.85
N ARG A 185 4.58 10.22 -3.58
CA ARG A 185 4.35 9.45 -4.81
C ARG A 185 3.45 10.15 -5.79
N VAL A 186 3.65 9.84 -7.07
CA VAL A 186 2.72 10.16 -8.15
C VAL A 186 2.31 8.85 -8.81
N PHE A 187 1.01 8.62 -9.03
CA PHE A 187 0.52 7.41 -9.68
C PHE A 187 -0.83 7.62 -10.38
N ARG A 188 -1.18 6.74 -11.31
CA ARG A 188 -2.48 6.79 -12.00
C ARG A 188 -3.63 6.51 -11.03
N THR A 189 -4.65 7.33 -11.03
CA THR A 189 -5.86 7.16 -10.20
C THR A 189 -6.51 5.79 -10.44
N ALA A 190 -6.56 5.35 -11.70
CA ALA A 190 -7.10 4.07 -12.11
C ALA A 190 -6.37 2.88 -11.45
N LEU A 191 -5.02 2.93 -11.34
CA LEU A 191 -4.22 1.91 -10.66
C LEU A 191 -4.67 1.73 -9.21
N ALA A 192 -4.81 2.82 -8.45
CA ALA A 192 -5.23 2.71 -7.06
C ALA A 192 -6.67 2.19 -6.92
N ARG A 193 -7.60 2.72 -7.72
CA ARG A 193 -9.03 2.32 -7.69
C ARG A 193 -9.20 0.85 -8.02
N GLN A 194 -8.47 0.33 -9.01
CA GLN A 194 -8.52 -1.08 -9.42
C GLN A 194 -8.15 -2.05 -8.30
N TYR A 195 -7.19 -1.66 -7.45
CA TYR A 195 -6.67 -2.52 -6.37
C TYR A 195 -7.10 -2.10 -4.97
N PHE A 196 -8.15 -1.28 -4.82
CA PHE A 196 -8.64 -0.84 -3.51
C PHE A 196 -8.99 -1.99 -2.56
N HIS A 197 -9.46 -3.13 -3.09
CA HIS A 197 -9.83 -4.30 -2.30
C HIS A 197 -8.62 -4.99 -1.62
N VAL A 198 -7.40 -4.82 -2.15
CA VAL A 198 -6.17 -5.39 -1.57
C VAL A 198 -5.24 -4.35 -0.97
N ILE A 199 -5.40 -3.05 -1.32
CA ILE A 199 -4.62 -1.98 -0.72
C ILE A 199 -5.09 -1.75 0.72
N SER A 200 -4.12 -1.69 1.65
CA SER A 200 -4.36 -1.49 3.08
C SER A 200 -5.07 -0.16 3.39
N GLN A 201 -5.89 -0.16 4.44
CA GLN A 201 -6.48 1.06 5.02
C GLN A 201 -5.58 1.73 6.07
N GLY A 202 -4.47 1.09 6.46
CA GLY A 202 -3.52 1.57 7.46
C GLY A 202 -2.22 2.09 6.86
N PHE A 203 -1.17 2.13 7.68
CA PHE A 203 0.18 2.56 7.28
C PHE A 203 0.82 1.72 6.17
N SER A 204 0.32 0.51 5.94
CA SER A 204 0.81 -0.36 4.86
C SER A 204 0.24 -0.01 3.47
N PHE A 205 -0.51 1.09 3.33
CA PHE A 205 -1.05 1.55 2.03
C PHE A 205 0.06 1.62 0.98
N THR A 206 1.17 2.28 1.32
CA THR A 206 2.31 2.48 0.41
C THR A 206 2.97 1.17 -0.01
N THR A 207 3.10 0.22 0.92
CA THR A 207 3.63 -1.13 0.63
C THR A 207 2.69 -1.90 -0.28
N THR A 208 1.40 -1.92 0.05
CA THR A 208 0.43 -2.74 -0.68
C THR A 208 0.15 -2.22 -2.09
N ILE A 209 0.13 -0.89 -2.32
CA ILE A 209 0.01 -0.34 -3.68
C ILE A 209 1.28 -0.61 -4.51
N THR A 210 2.48 -0.61 -3.88
CA THR A 210 3.72 -0.98 -4.57
C THR A 210 3.69 -2.44 -5.02
N LEU A 211 3.29 -3.34 -4.12
CA LEU A 211 3.13 -4.77 -4.45
C LEU A 211 2.08 -4.96 -5.55
N ALA A 212 0.94 -4.23 -5.47
CA ALA A 212 -0.09 -4.27 -6.50
C ALA A 212 0.46 -3.86 -7.86
N ALA A 213 1.17 -2.74 -7.94
CA ALA A 213 1.74 -2.24 -9.18
C ALA A 213 2.76 -3.23 -9.78
N LEU A 214 3.79 -3.58 -9.01
CA LEU A 214 4.89 -4.42 -9.50
C LEU A 214 4.45 -5.86 -9.84
N SER A 215 3.56 -6.45 -9.03
CA SER A 215 3.06 -7.82 -9.28
C SER A 215 2.12 -7.92 -10.48
N ASN A 216 1.57 -6.82 -10.96
CA ASN A 216 0.68 -6.78 -12.12
C ASN A 216 1.33 -6.12 -13.36
N GLY A 217 2.66 -5.94 -13.36
CA GLY A 217 3.42 -5.50 -14.54
C GLY A 217 3.35 -4.00 -14.83
N TYR A 218 2.90 -3.18 -13.87
CA TYR A 218 2.97 -1.72 -14.00
C TYR A 218 4.40 -1.21 -13.86
N PHE A 219 4.74 -0.17 -14.60
CA PHE A 219 6.05 0.46 -14.57
C PHE A 219 6.18 1.41 -13.37
N VAL A 220 7.14 1.13 -12.49
CA VAL A 220 7.40 1.92 -11.29
C VAL A 220 8.80 2.51 -11.35
N LYS A 221 8.90 3.85 -11.22
CA LYS A 221 10.16 4.61 -11.16
C LYS A 221 10.44 5.05 -9.72
N TYR A 222 11.68 5.00 -9.32
CA TYR A 222 12.15 5.53 -8.03
C TYR A 222 13.07 6.72 -8.29
N VAL A 223 12.70 7.89 -7.74
CA VAL A 223 13.47 9.13 -7.80
C VAL A 223 14.07 9.38 -6.41
N PRO A 224 15.40 9.46 -6.27
CA PRO A 224 16.01 9.74 -4.96
C PRO A 224 15.60 11.13 -4.45
N ILE A 225 15.14 11.19 -3.21
CA ILE A 225 14.79 12.44 -2.51
C ILE A 225 15.47 12.48 -1.15
N GLU A 226 15.89 13.67 -0.70
CA GLU A 226 16.44 13.86 0.63
C GLU A 226 15.31 13.98 1.65
N TYR A 227 15.32 13.11 2.67
CA TYR A 227 14.27 13.09 3.69
C TYR A 227 14.63 14.01 4.85
N HIS A 228 13.74 14.93 5.19
CA HIS A 228 13.96 15.95 6.21
C HIS A 228 13.69 15.43 7.62
N LYS A 229 14.22 16.14 8.62
CA LYS A 229 13.95 15.82 10.02
C LYS A 229 12.49 16.11 10.35
N ARG A 230 11.82 15.13 10.94
CA ARG A 230 10.43 15.28 11.37
C ARG A 230 10.28 16.33 12.46
N VAL A 231 9.32 17.22 12.27
CA VAL A 231 8.86 18.12 13.31
C VAL A 231 7.68 17.44 14.02
N GLY A 232 7.88 17.04 15.30
CA GLY A 232 6.84 16.35 16.07
C GLY A 232 7.13 14.87 16.41
N LYS A 233 6.17 14.21 17.08
CA LYS A 233 6.30 12.82 17.57
C LYS A 233 5.69 11.82 16.57
N SER A 234 6.37 10.68 16.37
CA SER A 234 5.84 9.59 15.56
C SER A 234 4.56 9.01 16.18
N LYS A 235 3.47 8.97 15.42
CA LYS A 235 2.18 8.38 15.83
C LYS A 235 2.15 6.85 15.71
N VAL A 236 3.19 6.23 15.15
CA VAL A 236 3.33 4.77 14.98
C VAL A 236 3.68 4.11 16.31
N LYS A 237 2.81 3.22 16.80
CA LYS A 237 3.04 2.37 17.99
C LYS A 237 3.62 1.02 17.55
N LEU A 238 4.93 0.81 17.73
CA LEU A 238 5.65 -0.36 17.24
C LEU A 238 5.01 -1.70 17.66
N SER A 239 4.61 -1.82 18.93
CA SER A 239 4.10 -3.08 19.48
C SER A 239 2.78 -3.55 18.85
N ARG A 240 1.92 -2.62 18.45
CA ARG A 240 0.61 -2.91 17.85
C ARG A 240 0.66 -2.92 16.32
N ASP A 241 1.45 -2.02 15.75
CA ASP A 241 1.42 -1.78 14.30
C ASP A 241 2.32 -2.75 13.54
N ILE A 242 3.41 -3.28 14.14
CA ILE A 242 4.28 -4.26 13.49
C ILE A 242 3.54 -5.58 13.19
N PRO A 243 2.88 -6.27 14.16
CA PRO A 243 2.19 -7.51 13.86
C PRO A 243 1.08 -7.33 12.81
N ARG A 244 0.30 -6.24 12.91
CA ARG A 244 -0.75 -5.92 11.95
C ARG A 244 -0.20 -5.65 10.56
N THR A 245 0.89 -4.89 10.47
CA THR A 245 1.57 -4.62 9.21
C THR A 245 2.12 -5.90 8.59
N THR A 246 2.76 -6.75 9.37
CA THR A 246 3.27 -8.06 8.94
C THR A 246 2.14 -8.94 8.41
N GLN A 247 1.01 -9.02 9.13
CA GLN A 247 -0.16 -9.76 8.67
C GLN A 247 -0.67 -9.26 7.31
N ILE A 248 -0.85 -7.94 7.15
CA ILE A 248 -1.34 -7.33 5.90
C ILE A 248 -0.38 -7.64 4.75
N ILE A 249 0.94 -7.59 5.01
CA ILE A 249 1.94 -7.88 3.99
C ILE A 249 1.92 -9.35 3.60
N LEU A 250 1.82 -10.26 4.56
CA LEU A 250 1.68 -11.70 4.28
C LEU A 250 0.41 -11.99 3.46
N GLN A 251 -0.70 -11.32 3.78
CA GLN A 251 -1.94 -11.40 3.00
C GLN A 251 -1.75 -10.89 1.56
N ALA A 252 -1.06 -9.75 1.39
CA ALA A 252 -0.75 -9.22 0.07
C ALA A 252 0.18 -10.16 -0.72
N ILE A 253 1.17 -10.76 -0.08
CA ILE A 253 2.05 -11.77 -0.69
C ILE A 253 1.26 -12.99 -1.15
N ALA A 254 0.41 -13.53 -0.27
CA ALA A 254 -0.45 -14.67 -0.57
C ALA A 254 -1.43 -14.36 -1.72
N TYR A 255 -1.86 -13.10 -1.82
CA TYR A 255 -2.73 -12.64 -2.90
C TYR A 255 -1.98 -12.50 -4.25
N TYR A 256 -0.78 -11.88 -4.25
CA TYR A 256 -0.07 -11.60 -5.50
C TYR A 256 0.83 -12.73 -5.99
N ASN A 257 1.38 -13.55 -5.10
CA ASN A 257 2.28 -14.64 -5.47
C ASN A 257 2.20 -15.83 -4.49
N PRO A 258 1.04 -16.50 -4.42
CA PRO A 258 0.85 -17.61 -3.47
C PRO A 258 1.82 -18.75 -3.71
N ILE A 259 2.13 -19.04 -4.97
CA ILE A 259 3.01 -20.18 -5.33
C ILE A 259 4.41 -20.03 -4.72
N LYS A 260 5.00 -18.81 -4.74
CA LYS A 260 6.31 -18.57 -4.11
C LYS A 260 6.26 -18.78 -2.60
N LEU A 261 5.18 -18.34 -1.93
CA LEU A 261 5.00 -18.51 -0.49
C LEU A 261 4.93 -19.99 -0.12
N PHE A 262 4.04 -20.74 -0.75
CA PHE A 262 3.87 -22.16 -0.44
C PHE A 262 5.07 -23.00 -0.87
N LEU A 263 5.74 -22.66 -1.98
CA LEU A 263 6.98 -23.34 -2.39
C LEU A 263 8.11 -23.12 -1.38
N SER A 264 8.21 -21.94 -0.75
CA SER A 264 9.21 -21.72 0.30
C SER A 264 8.94 -22.58 1.54
N PHE A 265 7.66 -22.78 1.92
CA PHE A 265 7.31 -23.72 2.98
C PHE A 265 7.60 -25.17 2.60
N ALA A 266 7.30 -25.55 1.36
CA ALA A 266 7.64 -26.89 0.84
C ALA A 266 9.15 -27.16 0.90
N LEU A 267 9.99 -26.19 0.49
CA LEU A 267 11.45 -26.29 0.56
C LEU A 267 11.96 -26.38 2.01
N ALA A 268 11.39 -25.61 2.94
CA ALA A 268 11.72 -25.72 4.36
C ALA A 268 11.37 -27.10 4.92
N CYS A 269 10.17 -27.62 4.60
CA CYS A 269 9.77 -28.98 4.98
C CYS A 269 10.69 -30.06 4.36
N LEU A 270 11.09 -29.88 3.12
CA LEU A 270 12.02 -30.80 2.44
C LEU A 270 13.39 -30.82 3.14
N ALA A 271 13.92 -29.65 3.49
CA ALA A 271 15.19 -29.57 4.24
C ALA A 271 15.08 -30.28 5.61
N LEU A 272 13.98 -30.06 6.35
CA LEU A 272 13.74 -30.74 7.62
C LEU A 272 13.54 -32.27 7.44
N ALA A 273 12.83 -32.69 6.39
CA ALA A 273 12.67 -34.10 6.07
C ALA A 273 14.04 -34.76 5.81
N ILE A 274 14.89 -34.13 5.00
CA ILE A 274 16.25 -34.67 4.70
C ILE A 274 17.07 -34.79 5.99
N VAL A 275 17.09 -33.76 6.83
CA VAL A 275 17.80 -33.80 8.14
C VAL A 275 17.28 -34.92 8.99
N CYS A 276 15.96 -35.08 9.16
CA CYS A 276 15.36 -36.14 9.94
C CYS A 276 15.67 -37.54 9.37
N TRP A 277 15.63 -37.72 8.03
CA TRP A 277 15.99 -39.00 7.42
C TRP A 277 17.44 -39.37 7.64
N VAL A 278 18.36 -38.41 7.57
CA VAL A 278 19.80 -38.62 7.85
C VAL A 278 19.99 -39.02 9.32
N LEU A 279 19.37 -38.28 10.26
CA LEU A 279 19.47 -38.61 11.68
C LEU A 279 18.84 -39.98 12.02
N TYR A 280 17.73 -40.33 11.39
CA TYR A 280 17.12 -41.65 11.53
C TYR A 280 18.03 -42.77 11.03
N GLY A 281 18.67 -42.56 9.87
CA GLY A 281 19.64 -43.52 9.31
C GLY A 281 20.87 -43.71 10.18
N LEU A 282 21.35 -42.64 10.87
CA LEU A 282 22.53 -42.68 11.72
C LEU A 282 22.25 -43.27 13.12
N PHE A 283 21.10 -42.98 13.72
CA PHE A 283 20.83 -43.29 15.13
C PHE A 283 19.68 -44.27 15.34
N GLY A 284 18.90 -44.60 14.30
CA GLY A 284 17.77 -45.55 14.40
C GLY A 284 16.60 -45.09 15.28
N TRP A 285 16.51 -43.77 15.62
CA TRP A 285 15.48 -43.23 16.52
C TRP A 285 14.11 -43.22 15.87
N GLY A 286 13.22 -44.12 16.30
CA GLY A 286 11.87 -44.23 15.73
C GLY A 286 11.06 -42.93 15.65
N PRO A 287 11.01 -42.07 16.69
CA PRO A 287 10.31 -40.80 16.64
C PRO A 287 10.84 -39.86 15.54
N VAL A 288 12.15 -39.89 15.25
CA VAL A 288 12.77 -39.09 14.19
C VAL A 288 12.37 -39.60 12.80
N GLY A 289 12.26 -40.93 12.64
CA GLY A 289 11.71 -41.54 11.42
C GLY A 289 10.25 -41.13 11.13
N VAL A 290 9.42 -41.10 12.18
CA VAL A 290 8.04 -40.56 12.05
C VAL A 290 8.02 -39.10 11.68
N ALA A 291 8.86 -38.28 12.32
CA ALA A 291 9.00 -36.87 11.96
C ALA A 291 9.45 -36.68 10.51
N ALA A 292 10.40 -37.47 10.03
CA ALA A 292 10.86 -37.44 8.62
C ALA A 292 9.72 -37.72 7.64
N ALA A 293 8.90 -38.73 7.93
CA ALA A 293 7.74 -39.05 7.10
C ALA A 293 6.70 -37.93 7.10
N LEU A 294 6.39 -37.35 8.26
CA LEU A 294 5.45 -36.20 8.36
C LEU A 294 5.95 -34.98 7.56
N TRP A 295 7.22 -34.62 7.68
CA TRP A 295 7.80 -33.53 6.89
C TRP A 295 7.77 -33.81 5.38
N SER A 296 8.01 -35.06 4.96
CA SER A 296 7.94 -35.47 3.56
C SER A 296 6.53 -35.33 2.98
N VAL A 297 5.51 -35.74 3.74
CA VAL A 297 4.11 -35.55 3.35
C VAL A 297 3.74 -34.06 3.28
N SER A 298 4.25 -33.25 4.22
CA SER A 298 4.01 -31.80 4.25
C SER A 298 4.53 -31.10 2.99
N VAL A 299 5.63 -31.57 2.38
CA VAL A 299 6.13 -31.04 1.09
C VAL A 299 5.05 -31.11 0.01
N VAL A 300 4.43 -32.28 -0.15
CA VAL A 300 3.39 -32.50 -1.16
C VAL A 300 2.17 -31.62 -0.90
N HIS A 301 1.75 -31.51 0.38
CA HIS A 301 0.63 -30.65 0.77
C HIS A 301 0.88 -29.18 0.42
N PHE A 302 2.05 -28.64 0.77
CA PHE A 302 2.36 -27.23 0.46
C PHE A 302 2.45 -26.97 -1.05
N ILE A 303 2.98 -27.88 -1.85
CA ILE A 303 2.97 -27.76 -3.31
C ILE A 303 1.52 -27.76 -3.83
N ALA A 304 0.69 -28.69 -3.40
CA ALA A 304 -0.70 -28.77 -3.81
C ALA A 304 -1.50 -27.51 -3.43
N LEU A 305 -1.33 -27.01 -2.18
CA LEU A 305 -1.96 -25.76 -1.73
C LEU A 305 -1.47 -24.55 -2.53
N GLY A 306 -0.19 -24.50 -2.86
CA GLY A 306 0.38 -23.43 -3.69
C GLY A 306 -0.21 -23.38 -5.09
N LEU A 307 -0.34 -24.53 -5.73
CA LEU A 307 -0.96 -24.64 -7.06
C LEU A 307 -2.45 -24.27 -7.02
N LEU A 308 -3.18 -24.76 -6.01
CA LEU A 308 -4.60 -24.44 -5.84
C LEU A 308 -4.80 -22.95 -5.62
N ALA A 309 -4.01 -22.32 -4.73
CA ALA A 309 -4.08 -20.90 -4.45
C ALA A 309 -3.76 -20.06 -5.70
N ASP A 310 -2.80 -20.47 -6.52
CA ASP A 310 -2.45 -19.78 -7.76
C ASP A 310 -3.56 -19.91 -8.84
N LEU A 311 -4.18 -21.07 -8.95
CA LEU A 311 -5.34 -21.26 -9.83
C LEU A 311 -6.52 -20.36 -9.43
N ILE A 312 -6.81 -20.26 -8.14
CA ILE A 312 -7.83 -19.33 -7.61
C ILE A 312 -7.47 -17.89 -7.97
N ARG A 313 -6.22 -17.50 -7.73
CA ARG A 313 -5.73 -16.14 -8.04
C ARG A 313 -5.92 -15.80 -9.51
N VAL A 314 -5.49 -16.66 -10.43
CA VAL A 314 -5.57 -16.41 -11.88
C VAL A 314 -7.01 -16.22 -12.34
N ARG A 315 -7.98 -16.85 -11.66
CA ARG A 315 -9.41 -16.74 -12.00
C ARG A 315 -10.04 -15.43 -11.52
N TYR A 316 -9.59 -14.88 -10.39
CA TYR A 316 -10.25 -13.75 -9.71
C TYR A 316 -9.48 -12.43 -9.77
N VAL A 317 -8.19 -12.44 -10.12
CA VAL A 317 -7.43 -11.18 -10.23
C VAL A 317 -7.65 -10.58 -11.62
N PRO A 318 -8.20 -9.35 -11.71
CA PRO A 318 -8.28 -8.64 -12.97
C PRO A 318 -6.87 -8.48 -13.55
N ARG A 319 -6.66 -8.88 -14.78
CA ARG A 319 -5.40 -8.59 -15.49
C ARG A 319 -5.30 -7.08 -15.69
N ALA A 320 -4.10 -6.53 -15.56
CA ALA A 320 -3.83 -5.18 -16.02
C ALA A 320 -4.34 -5.03 -17.46
N PRO A 321 -4.95 -3.89 -17.83
CA PRO A 321 -5.28 -3.65 -19.21
C PRO A 321 -3.99 -3.85 -20.01
N THR A 322 -4.03 -4.78 -20.98
CA THR A 322 -2.94 -4.94 -21.95
C THR A 322 -2.62 -3.56 -22.47
N LEU A 323 -1.35 -3.16 -22.40
CA LEU A 323 -0.86 -1.94 -23.00
C LEU A 323 -1.41 -1.85 -24.42
N THR A 324 -2.49 -1.08 -24.59
CA THR A 324 -2.92 -0.68 -25.91
C THR A 324 -1.80 0.21 -26.42
N SER A 325 -1.26 -0.15 -27.55
CA SER A 325 -0.14 0.45 -28.27
C SER A 325 -0.40 1.90 -28.72
N GLN A 326 -1.05 2.72 -27.90
CA GLN A 326 -1.20 4.14 -28.13
C GLN A 326 -0.17 4.86 -27.24
N GLY A 327 1.00 5.13 -27.82
CA GLY A 327 1.93 6.09 -27.24
C GLY A 327 3.37 5.63 -27.01
N VAL A 328 3.90 4.71 -27.81
CA VAL A 328 5.35 4.67 -27.99
C VAL A 328 5.65 5.51 -29.23
N PRO A 329 6.30 6.67 -29.15
CA PRO A 329 6.88 7.31 -30.32
C PRO A 329 7.86 6.29 -30.90
N ARG A 330 7.65 5.88 -32.13
CA ARG A 330 8.70 5.26 -32.92
C ARG A 330 9.61 6.39 -33.33
N ASP A 331 10.77 6.44 -32.70
CA ASP A 331 11.90 7.18 -33.23
C ASP A 331 12.33 6.43 -34.48
N ASP A 332 11.94 6.96 -35.66
CA ASP A 332 12.49 6.59 -36.95
C ASP A 332 13.84 7.28 -37.17
#